data_a0060fad4ac4057c68faa7fce915e0a9
#
_entry.id   a0060fad4ac4057c68faa7fce915e0a9
#
_cell.length_a   1.000
_cell.length_b   1.000
_cell.length_c   1.000
_cell.angle_alpha   90.00
_cell.angle_beta   90.00
_cell.angle_gamma   90.00
#
_symmetry.space_group_name_H-M   'P 1'
#
loop_
_entity.id
_entity.type
_entity.pdbx_description
1 polymer ?
#
loop_
_entity_poly.entity_id
_entity_poly.type
_entity_poly.pdbx_seq_one_letter_code
_entity_poly.pdbx_strand_id
1 'polypeptide(L)'
;MVVVEKKTNKELNFNVKNHIEIGKQLDILDFEVAAKMSGSGFPLYKGKGALLERALINFMIDYHLKNFNYTEFFTPFLVKPDSALTTGQLPKFSEDMYHIEKDDLFLIPTAEVSLTNIHKDDILSLDNLPKYYLGYSACFRREAGSYGKDTRGLLRVHQFNKVELVKFVEPEKSYDELDSLVKQATNILDLLELDYRVIELCTGDLSFAAAKCFDLEVWAPGEEKWLEVSSCSNFEDFQSRRGNIRYKNSDGNTDFIHTLNGSGLATPRIFAAFIETHQREDGSIRIPKSLQPYMEISEIK
;
A
#
# COMPACT_ATOMS: atom_id res chain seq x y z
N MET A 1 10.65 10.91 -12.39
CA MET A 1 10.91 10.51 -13.79
C MET A 1 10.34 9.11 -14.01
N VAL A 2 9.60 8.87 -15.13
CA VAL A 2 9.13 7.50 -15.45
C VAL A 2 10.34 6.65 -15.80
N VAL A 3 10.53 5.54 -15.09
CA VAL A 3 11.65 4.60 -15.31
C VAL A 3 11.20 3.29 -15.94
N VAL A 4 9.93 2.92 -15.76
CA VAL A 4 9.29 1.76 -16.40
C VAL A 4 7.86 2.14 -16.76
N GLU A 5 7.40 1.70 -17.93
CA GLU A 5 5.99 1.76 -18.32
C GLU A 5 5.61 0.45 -18.98
N LYS A 6 4.51 -0.16 -18.53
CA LYS A 6 3.96 -1.39 -19.08
C LYS A 6 2.49 -1.22 -19.40
N LYS A 7 2.14 -1.52 -20.66
CA LYS A 7 0.77 -1.48 -21.18
C LYS A 7 0.36 -2.85 -21.67
N THR A 8 -0.85 -3.25 -21.36
CA THR A 8 -1.46 -4.49 -21.85
C THR A 8 -1.97 -4.37 -23.28
N ASN A 9 -1.96 -3.16 -23.85
CA ASN A 9 -2.53 -2.81 -25.17
C ASN A 9 -4.00 -3.22 -25.34
N LYS A 10 -4.73 -3.30 -24.22
CA LYS A 10 -6.15 -3.63 -24.23
C LYS A 10 -6.96 -2.35 -24.45
N GLU A 11 -7.44 -2.15 -25.68
CA GLU A 11 -8.38 -1.07 -25.96
C GLU A 11 -9.79 -1.48 -25.56
N LEU A 12 -10.47 -0.60 -24.83
CA LEU A 12 -11.88 -0.73 -24.49
C LEU A 12 -12.69 0.05 -25.53
N ASN A 13 -13.26 -0.65 -26.53
CA ASN A 13 -13.97 -0.05 -27.67
C ASN A 13 -15.47 0.19 -27.37
N PHE A 14 -15.78 0.60 -26.14
CA PHE A 14 -17.14 0.94 -25.66
C PHE A 14 -17.08 2.12 -24.70
N ASN A 15 -18.22 2.63 -24.27
CA ASN A 15 -18.29 3.73 -23.30
C ASN A 15 -17.82 3.26 -21.91
N VAL A 16 -16.59 3.61 -21.55
CA VAL A 16 -15.93 3.20 -20.30
C VAL A 16 -16.54 3.97 -19.13
N LYS A 17 -16.99 3.25 -18.11
CA LYS A 17 -17.53 3.81 -16.86
C LYS A 17 -16.43 3.90 -15.80
N ASN A 18 -16.53 4.89 -14.93
CA ASN A 18 -15.66 4.99 -13.77
C ASN A 18 -16.12 4.04 -12.64
N HIS A 19 -15.25 3.84 -11.63
CA HIS A 19 -15.49 2.91 -10.53
C HIS A 19 -16.74 3.23 -9.69
N ILE A 20 -17.17 4.49 -9.62
CA ILE A 20 -18.38 4.90 -8.89
C ILE A 20 -19.63 4.40 -9.65
N GLU A 21 -19.68 4.62 -10.96
CA GLU A 21 -20.76 4.18 -11.82
C GLU A 21 -20.87 2.64 -11.86
N ILE A 22 -19.74 1.96 -12.03
CA ILE A 22 -19.65 0.49 -11.99
C ILE A 22 -20.11 -0.03 -10.62
N GLY A 23 -19.58 0.56 -9.54
CA GLY A 23 -19.88 0.17 -8.17
C GLY A 23 -21.38 0.27 -7.85
N LYS A 24 -22.02 1.34 -8.30
CA LYS A 24 -23.47 1.55 -8.16
C LYS A 24 -24.28 0.59 -9.04
N GLN A 25 -23.88 0.41 -10.30
CA GLN A 25 -24.60 -0.47 -11.25
C GLN A 25 -24.62 -1.92 -10.79
N LEU A 26 -23.50 -2.43 -10.26
CA LEU A 26 -23.34 -3.82 -9.80
C LEU A 26 -23.66 -4.00 -8.31
N ASP A 27 -24.08 -2.94 -7.63
CA ASP A 27 -24.39 -2.92 -6.19
C ASP A 27 -23.23 -3.45 -5.33
N ILE A 28 -21.97 -3.08 -5.67
CA ILE A 28 -20.75 -3.53 -4.98
C ILE A 28 -20.06 -2.45 -4.16
N LEU A 29 -20.45 -1.18 -4.33
CA LEU A 29 -19.98 -0.01 -3.54
C LEU A 29 -21.19 0.84 -3.15
N ASP A 30 -21.19 1.35 -1.90
CA ASP A 30 -22.25 2.22 -1.40
C ASP A 30 -21.68 3.38 -0.55
N PHE A 31 -21.36 4.47 -1.21
CA PHE A 31 -20.81 5.66 -0.56
C PHE A 31 -21.86 6.45 0.25
N GLU A 32 -23.15 6.36 -0.12
CA GLU A 32 -24.23 7.06 0.59
C GLU A 32 -24.48 6.44 1.97
N VAL A 33 -24.51 5.10 2.03
CA VAL A 33 -24.65 4.39 3.31
C VAL A 33 -23.39 4.55 4.15
N ALA A 34 -22.19 4.52 3.55
CA ALA A 34 -20.93 4.79 4.27
C ALA A 34 -20.96 6.18 4.92
N ALA A 35 -21.41 7.20 4.17
CA ALA A 35 -21.49 8.56 4.68
C ALA A 35 -22.47 8.72 5.86
N LYS A 36 -23.55 7.94 5.92
CA LYS A 36 -24.46 7.91 7.07
C LYS A 36 -23.80 7.39 8.35
N MET A 37 -22.83 6.48 8.21
CA MET A 37 -22.13 5.88 9.36
C MET A 37 -20.96 6.73 9.85
N SER A 38 -20.13 7.25 8.91
CA SER A 38 -18.82 7.81 9.25
C SER A 38 -18.53 9.16 8.62
N GLY A 39 -19.46 9.73 7.85
CA GLY A 39 -19.22 10.93 7.06
C GLY A 39 -18.64 10.60 5.68
N SER A 40 -18.27 11.64 4.92
CA SER A 40 -17.67 11.49 3.60
C SER A 40 -16.25 10.91 3.67
N GLY A 41 -15.79 10.29 2.57
CA GLY A 41 -14.43 9.77 2.48
C GLY A 41 -14.21 8.40 3.14
N PHE A 42 -15.28 7.68 3.48
CA PHE A 42 -15.22 6.29 3.92
C PHE A 42 -15.85 5.37 2.86
N PRO A 43 -15.19 4.27 2.47
CA PRO A 43 -15.76 3.32 1.53
C PRO A 43 -16.65 2.30 2.24
N LEU A 44 -17.72 1.85 1.55
CA LEU A 44 -18.47 0.65 1.91
C LEU A 44 -18.47 -0.31 0.74
N TYR A 45 -17.81 -1.43 0.89
CA TYR A 45 -17.85 -2.54 -0.05
C TYR A 45 -19.00 -3.47 0.31
N LYS A 46 -19.74 -3.96 -0.71
CA LYS A 46 -20.95 -4.75 -0.50
C LYS A 46 -20.96 -6.00 -1.38
N GLY A 47 -21.44 -7.11 -0.87
CA GLY A 47 -21.62 -8.35 -1.63
C GLY A 47 -20.36 -8.80 -2.36
N LYS A 48 -20.41 -8.89 -3.70
CA LYS A 48 -19.25 -9.25 -4.53
C LYS A 48 -18.13 -8.22 -4.48
N GLY A 49 -18.40 -6.96 -4.15
CA GLY A 49 -17.37 -5.95 -3.90
C GLY A 49 -16.58 -6.23 -2.62
N ALA A 50 -17.25 -6.59 -1.53
CA ALA A 50 -16.58 -7.00 -0.30
C ALA A 50 -15.77 -8.30 -0.48
N LEU A 51 -16.28 -9.22 -1.32
CA LEU A 51 -15.53 -10.42 -1.70
C LEU A 51 -14.27 -10.07 -2.50
N LEU A 52 -14.37 -9.15 -3.49
CA LEU A 52 -13.23 -8.69 -4.29
C LEU A 52 -12.17 -8.00 -3.42
N GLU A 53 -12.59 -7.11 -2.51
CA GLU A 53 -11.67 -6.44 -1.57
C GLU A 53 -10.86 -7.45 -0.75
N ARG A 54 -11.54 -8.43 -0.15
CA ARG A 54 -10.89 -9.51 0.62
C ARG A 54 -10.03 -10.41 -0.27
N ALA A 55 -10.45 -10.70 -1.49
CA ALA A 55 -9.71 -11.51 -2.46
C ALA A 55 -8.40 -10.83 -2.86
N LEU A 56 -8.41 -9.51 -3.11
CA LEU A 56 -7.21 -8.73 -3.40
C LEU A 56 -6.22 -8.79 -2.23
N ILE A 57 -6.69 -8.57 -1.00
CA ILE A 57 -5.84 -8.63 0.20
C ILE A 57 -5.20 -10.02 0.34
N ASN A 58 -6.00 -11.09 0.32
CA ASN A 58 -5.50 -12.45 0.50
C ASN A 58 -4.54 -12.86 -0.63
N PHE A 59 -4.85 -12.48 -1.87
CA PHE A 59 -3.98 -12.73 -3.02
C PHE A 59 -2.61 -12.06 -2.84
N MET A 60 -2.57 -10.79 -2.43
CA MET A 60 -1.33 -10.06 -2.21
C MET A 60 -0.49 -10.66 -1.08
N ILE A 61 -1.11 -11.02 0.04
CA ILE A 61 -0.45 -11.68 1.17
C ILE A 61 0.16 -13.01 0.71
N ASP A 62 -0.67 -13.88 0.16
CA ASP A 62 -0.27 -15.22 -0.28
C ASP A 62 0.85 -15.18 -1.33
N TYR A 63 0.76 -14.24 -2.27
CA TYR A 63 1.76 -14.09 -3.31
C TYR A 63 3.13 -13.75 -2.73
N HIS A 64 3.21 -12.79 -1.83
CA HIS A 64 4.48 -12.39 -1.21
C HIS A 64 5.04 -13.48 -0.30
N LEU A 65 4.21 -14.15 0.49
CA LEU A 65 4.64 -15.25 1.35
C LEU A 65 5.15 -16.46 0.57
N LYS A 66 4.49 -16.82 -0.55
CA LYS A 66 4.84 -18.00 -1.34
C LYS A 66 6.08 -17.81 -2.22
N ASN A 67 6.33 -16.59 -2.69
CA ASN A 67 7.38 -16.32 -3.68
C ASN A 67 8.63 -15.63 -3.10
N PHE A 68 8.50 -15.01 -1.92
CA PHE A 68 9.58 -14.28 -1.28
C PHE A 68 9.62 -14.62 0.21
N ASN A 69 10.75 -14.57 0.83
CA ASN A 69 10.96 -15.03 2.20
C ASN A 69 10.42 -14.05 3.27
N TYR A 70 9.14 -13.62 3.12
CA TYR A 70 8.49 -12.77 4.10
C TYR A 70 7.96 -13.56 5.30
N THR A 71 8.06 -12.95 6.48
CA THR A 71 7.32 -13.39 7.68
C THR A 71 6.11 -12.49 7.85
N GLU A 72 4.91 -13.10 7.93
CA GLU A 72 3.67 -12.36 8.17
C GLU A 72 3.52 -11.99 9.64
N PHE A 73 3.07 -10.74 9.86
CA PHE A 73 2.70 -10.23 11.17
C PHE A 73 1.31 -9.61 11.14
N PHE A 74 0.49 -9.94 12.11
CA PHE A 74 -0.77 -9.25 12.38
C PHE A 74 -0.56 -8.31 13.58
N THR A 75 -0.32 -7.04 13.30
CA THR A 75 0.14 -6.05 14.28
C THR A 75 -1.01 -5.24 14.90
N PRO A 76 -0.83 -4.61 16.07
CA PRO A 76 -1.75 -3.60 16.58
C PRO A 76 -1.91 -2.42 15.60
N PHE A 77 -3.15 -1.91 15.47
CA PHE A 77 -3.46 -0.72 14.66
C PHE A 77 -3.43 0.58 15.48
N LEU A 78 -3.34 0.47 16.78
CA LEU A 78 -3.15 1.58 17.71
C LEU A 78 -1.72 1.54 18.24
N VAL A 79 -1.01 2.65 18.11
CA VAL A 79 0.41 2.75 18.47
C VAL A 79 0.66 3.95 19.39
N LYS A 80 1.70 3.85 20.20
CA LYS A 80 2.20 4.97 21.01
C LYS A 80 2.82 6.06 20.12
N PRO A 81 2.89 7.32 20.59
CA PRO A 81 3.56 8.41 19.87
C PRO A 81 4.98 8.08 19.42
N ASP A 82 5.75 7.42 20.29
CA ASP A 82 7.14 7.02 20.01
C ASP A 82 7.26 6.09 18.78
N SER A 83 6.28 5.22 18.55
CA SER A 83 6.30 4.35 17.38
C SER A 83 6.10 5.14 16.08
N ALA A 84 5.20 6.12 16.09
CA ALA A 84 4.98 7.03 14.96
C ALA A 84 6.16 8.01 14.77
N LEU A 85 6.88 8.35 15.86
CA LEU A 85 8.10 9.14 15.81
C LEU A 85 9.23 8.35 15.13
N THR A 86 9.39 7.06 15.45
CA THR A 86 10.41 6.19 14.84
C THR A 86 10.34 6.22 13.32
N THR A 87 9.17 6.08 12.75
CA THR A 87 8.97 6.01 11.29
C THR A 87 8.83 7.37 10.61
N GLY A 88 8.84 8.47 11.39
CA GLY A 88 8.81 9.83 10.87
C GLY A 88 7.42 10.40 10.57
N GLN A 89 6.34 9.71 10.94
CA GLN A 89 4.99 10.27 10.86
C GLN A 89 4.83 11.44 11.82
N LEU A 90 5.31 11.31 13.04
CA LEU A 90 5.38 12.40 13.99
C LEU A 90 6.77 13.07 14.00
N PRO A 91 6.84 14.38 14.29
CA PRO A 91 5.73 15.30 14.52
C PRO A 91 5.08 15.86 13.24
N LYS A 92 5.70 15.66 12.06
CA LYS A 92 5.38 16.39 10.81
C LYS A 92 3.94 16.18 10.34
N PHE A 93 3.42 14.97 10.46
CA PHE A 93 2.08 14.58 9.96
C PHE A 93 1.06 14.41 11.08
N SER A 94 1.25 15.09 12.22
CA SER A 94 0.33 15.01 13.37
C SER A 94 -1.12 15.38 13.00
N GLU A 95 -1.32 16.35 12.10
CA GLU A 95 -2.66 16.76 11.64
C GLU A 95 -3.34 15.72 10.74
N ASP A 96 -2.55 14.87 10.08
CA ASP A 96 -3.05 13.79 9.22
C ASP A 96 -3.36 12.49 9.97
N MET A 97 -2.92 12.38 11.22
CA MET A 97 -3.14 11.19 12.04
C MET A 97 -4.40 11.32 12.92
N TYR A 98 -5.14 10.23 13.08
CA TYR A 98 -6.19 10.11 14.09
C TYR A 98 -5.56 9.85 15.45
N HIS A 99 -5.79 10.74 16.41
CA HIS A 99 -5.28 10.65 17.78
C HIS A 99 -6.41 10.37 18.77
N ILE A 100 -6.23 9.39 19.64
CA ILE A 100 -7.11 9.08 20.77
C ILE A 100 -6.48 9.72 22.01
N GLU A 101 -6.87 10.96 22.30
CA GLU A 101 -6.26 11.78 23.35
C GLU A 101 -6.30 11.13 24.73
N LYS A 102 -7.39 10.44 25.08
CA LYS A 102 -7.58 9.81 26.40
C LYS A 102 -6.55 8.74 26.72
N ASP A 103 -6.11 7.99 25.70
CA ASP A 103 -5.20 6.86 25.86
C ASP A 103 -3.80 7.19 25.34
N ASP A 104 -3.61 8.38 24.75
CA ASP A 104 -2.42 8.82 24.05
C ASP A 104 -1.93 7.80 23.00
N LEU A 105 -2.87 7.35 22.16
CA LEU A 105 -2.63 6.41 21.08
C LEU A 105 -3.03 6.99 19.72
N PHE A 106 -2.31 6.61 18.69
CA PHE A 106 -2.59 6.98 17.30
C PHE A 106 -3.05 5.77 16.50
N LEU A 107 -4.08 5.96 15.65
CA LEU A 107 -4.37 4.99 14.61
C LEU A 107 -3.30 5.07 13.52
N ILE A 108 -2.79 3.91 13.12
CA ILE A 108 -1.71 3.85 12.11
C ILE A 108 -2.18 4.29 10.72
N PRO A 109 -1.41 5.14 10.01
CA PRO A 109 -1.68 5.49 8.61
C PRO A 109 -1.15 4.41 7.64
N THR A 110 -0.36 3.46 8.14
CA THR A 110 0.29 2.36 7.44
C THR A 110 0.81 1.33 8.44
N ALA A 111 0.81 0.05 8.09
CA ALA A 111 1.42 -0.99 8.92
C ALA A 111 2.95 -0.85 9.07
N GLU A 112 3.60 -0.03 8.23
CA GLU A 112 5.01 0.34 8.37
C GLU A 112 5.34 0.76 9.81
N VAL A 113 4.46 1.56 10.43
CA VAL A 113 4.68 2.04 11.80
C VAL A 113 4.82 0.88 12.78
N SER A 114 3.90 -0.08 12.71
CA SER A 114 3.93 -1.23 13.62
C SER A 114 5.06 -2.20 13.29
N LEU A 115 5.26 -2.53 12.00
CA LEU A 115 6.26 -3.49 11.55
C LEU A 115 7.68 -3.02 11.84
N THR A 116 7.99 -1.74 11.58
CA THR A 116 9.33 -1.18 11.83
C THR A 116 9.67 -1.20 13.32
N ASN A 117 8.69 -0.96 14.18
CA ASN A 117 8.90 -0.93 15.63
C ASN A 117 9.00 -2.32 16.29
N ILE A 118 8.84 -3.42 15.56
CA ILE A 118 9.10 -4.78 16.08
C ILE A 118 10.51 -4.89 16.64
N HIS A 119 11.48 -4.19 16.04
CA HIS A 119 12.89 -4.21 16.45
C HIS A 119 13.35 -2.92 17.15
N LYS A 120 12.41 -2.10 17.62
CA LYS A 120 12.79 -0.92 18.40
C LYS A 120 13.63 -1.30 19.61
N ASP A 121 14.77 -0.62 19.77
CA ASP A 121 15.80 -0.85 20.82
C ASP A 121 16.55 -2.20 20.71
N ASP A 122 16.40 -2.95 19.62
CA ASP A 122 17.10 -4.23 19.42
C ASP A 122 18.49 -4.04 18.78
N ILE A 123 19.34 -5.05 19.04
CA ILE A 123 20.61 -5.29 18.31
C ILE A 123 20.48 -6.63 17.59
N LEU A 124 20.31 -6.60 16.28
CA LEU A 124 20.14 -7.80 15.46
C LEU A 124 21.47 -8.50 15.21
N SER A 125 21.44 -9.83 15.03
CA SER A 125 22.58 -10.58 14.56
C SER A 125 22.67 -10.49 13.04
N LEU A 126 23.90 -10.35 12.50
CA LEU A 126 24.16 -10.37 11.06
C LEU A 126 23.60 -11.63 10.38
N ASP A 127 23.74 -12.81 11.03
CA ASP A 127 23.27 -14.09 10.51
C ASP A 127 21.74 -14.14 10.30
N ASN A 128 21.00 -13.21 10.91
CA ASN A 128 19.54 -13.10 10.81
C ASN A 128 19.09 -12.03 9.81
N LEU A 129 20.00 -11.45 9.02
CA LEU A 129 19.74 -10.47 8.00
C LEU A 129 19.86 -11.08 6.59
N PRO A 130 19.11 -10.59 5.60
CA PRO A 130 18.04 -9.61 5.71
C PRO A 130 16.78 -10.17 6.38
N LYS A 131 15.96 -9.29 7.00
CA LYS A 131 14.60 -9.64 7.48
C LYS A 131 13.56 -8.99 6.59
N TYR A 132 12.57 -9.79 6.18
CA TYR A 132 11.44 -9.33 5.36
C TYR A 132 10.14 -9.58 6.11
N TYR A 133 9.41 -8.51 6.39
CA TYR A 133 8.17 -8.53 7.13
C TYR A 133 7.01 -8.03 6.29
N LEU A 134 5.90 -8.74 6.39
CA LEU A 134 4.65 -8.40 5.74
C LEU A 134 3.57 -8.23 6.80
N GLY A 135 2.75 -7.20 6.66
CA GLY A 135 1.57 -7.03 7.50
C GLY A 135 0.41 -6.42 6.74
N TYR A 136 -0.77 -7.00 6.95
CA TYR A 136 -2.02 -6.38 6.56
C TYR A 136 -2.53 -5.46 7.66
N SER A 137 -3.04 -4.30 7.28
CA SER A 137 -3.79 -3.45 8.20
C SER A 137 -4.86 -2.61 7.51
N ALA A 138 -5.89 -2.23 8.28
CA ALA A 138 -6.60 -0.99 8.00
C ALA A 138 -5.64 0.17 8.28
N CYS A 139 -5.68 1.19 7.43
CA CYS A 139 -4.89 2.41 7.50
C CYS A 139 -5.82 3.60 7.64
N PHE A 140 -5.44 4.58 8.47
CA PHE A 140 -6.29 5.70 8.81
C PHE A 140 -5.57 7.02 8.54
N ARG A 141 -6.17 7.90 7.71
CA ARG A 141 -5.61 9.21 7.36
C ARG A 141 -6.69 10.27 7.40
N ARG A 142 -6.42 11.40 8.07
CA ARG A 142 -7.36 12.53 8.11
C ARG A 142 -7.41 13.30 6.79
N GLU A 143 -6.41 13.07 5.91
CA GLU A 143 -6.30 13.76 4.63
C GLU A 143 -6.37 15.30 4.77
N ALA A 144 -5.75 15.82 5.82
CA ALA A 144 -5.70 17.25 6.10
C ALA A 144 -5.01 17.99 4.94
N GLY A 145 -5.61 19.05 4.45
CA GLY A 145 -5.05 19.82 3.32
C GLY A 145 -5.36 19.26 1.93
N SER A 146 -6.20 18.23 1.81
CA SER A 146 -6.61 17.67 0.50
C SER A 146 -7.78 18.40 -0.17
N TYR A 147 -8.20 19.57 0.35
CA TYR A 147 -9.29 20.36 -0.20
C TYR A 147 -9.07 20.69 -1.69
N GLY A 148 -10.05 20.33 -2.54
CA GLY A 148 -10.01 20.60 -3.98
C GLY A 148 -9.24 19.58 -4.83
N LYS A 149 -8.62 18.56 -4.24
CA LYS A 149 -8.07 17.40 -4.96
C LYS A 149 -9.16 16.36 -5.19
N ASP A 150 -8.97 15.49 -6.19
CA ASP A 150 -9.92 14.40 -6.48
C ASP A 150 -10.19 13.55 -5.23
N THR A 151 -11.35 13.80 -4.60
CA THR A 151 -11.77 13.13 -3.36
C THR A 151 -12.96 12.20 -3.59
N ARG A 152 -13.33 11.95 -4.87
CA ARG A 152 -14.48 11.15 -5.22
C ARG A 152 -14.20 9.65 -5.13
N GLY A 153 -15.21 8.90 -4.71
CA GLY A 153 -15.15 7.44 -4.71
C GLY A 153 -14.03 6.89 -3.84
N LEU A 154 -13.21 6.02 -4.44
CA LEU A 154 -12.10 5.33 -3.76
C LEU A 154 -10.74 6.03 -3.92
N LEU A 155 -10.66 7.17 -4.60
CA LEU A 155 -9.38 7.78 -4.93
C LEU A 155 -8.66 8.38 -3.72
N ARG A 156 -9.44 8.89 -2.74
CA ARG A 156 -8.90 9.45 -1.49
C ARG A 156 -9.90 9.22 -0.36
N VAL A 157 -9.50 8.39 0.59
CA VAL A 157 -10.37 7.91 1.66
C VAL A 157 -9.68 8.00 3.02
N HIS A 158 -10.45 8.18 4.09
CA HIS A 158 -9.96 8.27 5.46
C HIS A 158 -9.59 6.93 6.07
N GLN A 159 -10.17 5.86 5.56
CA GLN A 159 -9.87 4.48 5.96
C GLN A 159 -9.71 3.61 4.72
N PHE A 160 -8.65 2.80 4.68
CA PHE A 160 -8.40 1.85 3.60
C PHE A 160 -7.57 0.67 4.08
N ASN A 161 -7.53 -0.39 3.27
CA ASN A 161 -6.73 -1.57 3.54
C ASN A 161 -5.43 -1.54 2.74
N LYS A 162 -4.35 -2.03 3.35
CA LYS A 162 -3.04 -2.12 2.72
C LYS A 162 -2.28 -3.35 3.21
N VAL A 163 -1.65 -4.04 2.28
CA VAL A 163 -0.58 -5.00 2.58
C VAL A 163 0.73 -4.24 2.53
N GLU A 164 1.48 -4.26 3.61
CA GLU A 164 2.74 -3.52 3.76
C GLU A 164 3.90 -4.48 3.84
N LEU A 165 4.99 -4.11 3.17
CA LEU A 165 6.26 -4.83 3.15
C LEU A 165 7.32 -3.97 3.82
N VAL A 166 8.04 -4.52 4.79
CA VAL A 166 9.17 -3.85 5.47
C VAL A 166 10.38 -4.75 5.41
N LYS A 167 11.53 -4.18 5.07
CA LYS A 167 12.81 -4.89 5.06
C LYS A 167 13.79 -4.24 6.02
N PHE A 168 14.54 -5.09 6.73
CA PHE A 168 15.70 -4.68 7.54
C PHE A 168 16.93 -5.31 6.91
N VAL A 169 17.85 -4.49 6.43
CA VAL A 169 18.95 -4.94 5.60
C VAL A 169 20.27 -4.27 5.97
N GLU A 170 21.37 -4.90 5.63
CA GLU A 170 22.69 -4.28 5.73
C GLU A 170 22.77 -3.05 4.81
N PRO A 171 23.47 -1.96 5.22
CA PRO A 171 23.58 -0.73 4.46
C PRO A 171 23.96 -0.93 2.99
N GLU A 172 24.94 -1.80 2.72
CA GLU A 172 25.51 -2.07 1.41
C GLU A 172 24.51 -2.71 0.44
N LYS A 173 23.48 -3.41 0.97
CA LYS A 173 22.48 -4.13 0.19
C LYS A 173 21.19 -3.33 -0.04
N SER A 174 21.02 -2.19 0.63
CA SER A 174 19.71 -1.52 0.74
C SER A 174 19.17 -1.01 -0.59
N TYR A 175 20.00 -0.60 -1.52
CA TYR A 175 19.55 -0.13 -2.84
C TYR A 175 19.15 -1.29 -3.76
N ASP A 176 19.87 -2.41 -3.74
CA ASP A 176 19.48 -3.62 -4.47
C ASP A 176 18.17 -4.19 -3.92
N GLU A 177 17.98 -4.08 -2.60
CA GLU A 177 16.74 -4.49 -1.93
C GLU A 177 15.56 -3.55 -2.24
N LEU A 178 15.81 -2.28 -2.53
CA LEU A 178 14.79 -1.36 -3.03
C LEU A 178 14.33 -1.77 -4.43
N ASP A 179 15.25 -2.06 -5.35
CA ASP A 179 14.93 -2.52 -6.71
C ASP A 179 14.15 -3.86 -6.67
N SER A 180 14.56 -4.77 -5.79
CA SER A 180 13.84 -6.02 -5.53
C SER A 180 12.42 -5.75 -5.03
N LEU A 181 12.22 -4.80 -4.12
CA LEU A 181 10.92 -4.44 -3.55
C LEU A 181 9.97 -3.89 -4.63
N VAL A 182 10.47 -2.98 -5.49
CA VAL A 182 9.72 -2.44 -6.64
C VAL A 182 9.30 -3.58 -7.57
N LYS A 183 10.20 -4.53 -7.86
CA LYS A 183 9.89 -5.70 -8.70
C LYS A 183 8.82 -6.59 -8.08
N GLN A 184 8.85 -6.81 -6.78
CA GLN A 184 7.85 -7.59 -6.05
C GLN A 184 6.46 -6.94 -6.14
N ALA A 185 6.37 -5.62 -5.98
CA ALA A 185 5.11 -4.88 -6.09
C ALA A 185 4.58 -4.86 -7.54
N THR A 186 5.45 -4.64 -8.55
CA THR A 186 5.02 -4.66 -9.97
C THR A 186 4.54 -6.03 -10.43
N ASN A 187 5.06 -7.13 -9.88
CA ASN A 187 4.58 -8.47 -10.21
C ASN A 187 3.10 -8.68 -9.84
N ILE A 188 2.61 -8.04 -8.76
CA ILE A 188 1.18 -8.06 -8.41
C ILE A 188 0.35 -7.38 -9.52
N LEU A 189 0.81 -6.24 -10.03
CA LEU A 189 0.13 -5.51 -11.11
C LEU A 189 0.09 -6.34 -12.41
N ASP A 190 1.18 -7.04 -12.71
CA ASP A 190 1.26 -7.95 -13.85
C ASP A 190 0.22 -9.09 -13.74
N LEU A 191 0.12 -9.71 -12.57
CA LEU A 191 -0.82 -10.80 -12.30
C LEU A 191 -2.28 -10.35 -12.26
N LEU A 192 -2.52 -9.08 -11.91
CA LEU A 192 -3.83 -8.44 -11.99
C LEU A 192 -4.14 -7.91 -13.39
N GLU A 193 -3.22 -8.04 -14.35
CA GLU A 193 -3.35 -7.59 -15.73
C GLU A 193 -3.72 -6.09 -15.83
N LEU A 194 -3.02 -5.25 -15.05
CA LEU A 194 -3.19 -3.80 -15.02
C LEU A 194 -2.06 -3.11 -15.77
N ASP A 195 -2.38 -2.02 -16.45
CA ASP A 195 -1.40 -1.11 -17.03
C ASP A 195 -0.77 -0.28 -15.92
N TYR A 196 0.55 -0.21 -15.87
CA TYR A 196 1.25 0.53 -14.82
C TYR A 196 2.49 1.25 -15.32
N ARG A 197 2.95 2.21 -14.53
CA ARG A 197 4.26 2.83 -14.66
C ARG A 197 4.95 2.96 -13.30
N VAL A 198 6.27 2.98 -13.31
CA VAL A 198 7.12 3.21 -12.14
C VAL A 198 7.77 4.57 -12.30
N ILE A 199 7.65 5.39 -11.28
CA ILE A 199 8.18 6.76 -11.24
C ILE A 199 9.23 6.85 -10.15
N GLU A 200 10.45 7.25 -10.50
CA GLU A 200 11.45 7.67 -9.53
C GLU A 200 11.15 9.11 -9.10
N LEU A 201 10.94 9.32 -7.79
CA LEU A 201 10.62 10.63 -7.24
C LEU A 201 11.85 11.54 -7.23
N CYS A 202 11.64 12.82 -7.56
CA CYS A 202 12.65 13.85 -7.40
C CYS A 202 12.67 14.35 -5.94
N THR A 203 13.72 15.07 -5.58
CA THR A 203 13.92 15.58 -4.21
C THR A 203 12.79 16.49 -3.71
N GLY A 204 12.03 17.13 -4.62
CA GLY A 204 10.88 17.96 -4.25
C GLY A 204 9.64 17.18 -3.83
N ASP A 205 9.54 15.91 -4.26
CA ASP A 205 8.40 15.04 -3.98
C ASP A 205 8.73 13.95 -2.94
N LEU A 206 10.02 13.75 -2.63
CA LEU A 206 10.44 12.81 -1.59
C LEU A 206 9.86 13.18 -0.22
N SER A 207 9.40 12.18 0.52
CA SER A 207 9.16 12.37 1.95
C SER A 207 10.47 12.74 2.64
N PHE A 208 10.39 13.53 3.74
CA PHE A 208 11.59 13.97 4.45
C PHE A 208 12.39 12.81 5.08
N ALA A 209 11.79 11.63 5.20
CA ALA A 209 12.41 10.43 5.78
C ALA A 209 13.13 9.56 4.74
N ALA A 210 12.70 9.61 3.47
CA ALA A 210 13.23 8.73 2.43
C ALA A 210 14.47 9.31 1.75
N ALA A 211 15.49 8.47 1.54
CA ALA A 211 16.67 8.78 0.73
C ALA A 211 16.41 8.55 -0.76
N LYS A 212 15.62 7.52 -1.09
CA LYS A 212 15.16 7.21 -2.46
C LYS A 212 13.77 6.59 -2.42
N CYS A 213 12.95 6.94 -3.42
CA CYS A 213 11.59 6.45 -3.51
C CYS A 213 11.17 6.21 -4.96
N PHE A 214 10.43 5.11 -5.18
CA PHE A 214 9.73 4.81 -6.41
C PHE A 214 8.24 4.69 -6.13
N ASP A 215 7.43 5.44 -6.89
CA ASP A 215 5.98 5.28 -6.89
C ASP A 215 5.54 4.40 -8.06
N LEU A 216 4.59 3.52 -7.78
CA LEU A 216 3.92 2.72 -8.77
C LEU A 216 2.53 3.31 -9.01
N GLU A 217 2.25 3.60 -10.27
CA GLU A 217 0.94 4.12 -10.68
C GLU A 217 0.28 3.15 -11.67
N VAL A 218 -1.03 2.98 -11.55
CA VAL A 218 -1.86 2.20 -12.48
C VAL A 218 -2.76 3.12 -13.28
N TRP A 219 -3.03 2.76 -14.53
CA TRP A 219 -3.98 3.47 -15.35
C TRP A 219 -5.42 3.11 -14.99
N ALA A 220 -6.24 4.09 -14.69
CA ALA A 220 -7.68 3.95 -14.45
C ALA A 220 -8.43 4.52 -15.67
N PRO A 221 -8.95 3.66 -16.57
CA PRO A 221 -9.48 4.11 -17.85
C PRO A 221 -10.80 4.88 -17.74
N GLY A 222 -11.60 4.67 -16.69
CA GLY A 222 -12.82 5.42 -16.44
C GLY A 222 -12.58 6.79 -15.82
N GLU A 223 -11.47 6.95 -15.07
CA GLU A 223 -11.03 8.25 -14.56
C GLU A 223 -10.08 8.97 -15.52
N GLU A 224 -9.58 8.29 -16.56
CA GLU A 224 -8.57 8.78 -17.51
C GLU A 224 -7.31 9.33 -16.81
N LYS A 225 -6.87 8.61 -15.74
CA LYS A 225 -5.77 9.05 -14.87
C LYS A 225 -4.86 7.90 -14.46
N TRP A 226 -3.61 8.26 -14.18
CA TRP A 226 -2.68 7.43 -13.44
C TRP A 226 -2.95 7.59 -11.94
N LEU A 227 -3.13 6.47 -11.25
CA LEU A 227 -3.39 6.42 -9.81
C LEU A 227 -2.20 5.76 -9.09
N GLU A 228 -1.57 6.47 -8.17
CA GLU A 228 -0.54 5.91 -7.30
C GLU A 228 -1.15 4.82 -6.41
N VAL A 229 -0.57 3.62 -6.46
CA VAL A 229 -1.05 2.43 -5.73
C VAL A 229 -0.01 1.85 -4.77
N SER A 230 1.25 2.22 -4.93
CA SER A 230 2.34 1.85 -4.06
C SER A 230 3.42 2.92 -4.08
N SER A 231 4.10 3.08 -2.95
CA SER A 231 5.33 3.83 -2.81
C SER A 231 6.37 2.92 -2.16
N CYS A 232 7.52 2.74 -2.80
CA CYS A 232 8.62 1.90 -2.32
C CYS A 232 9.79 2.80 -1.95
N SER A 233 10.17 2.82 -0.68
CA SER A 233 11.17 3.76 -0.14
C SER A 233 12.33 3.05 0.54
N ASN A 234 13.54 3.60 0.36
CA ASN A 234 14.70 3.32 1.17
C ASN A 234 14.91 4.50 2.14
N PHE A 235 14.90 4.24 3.42
CA PHE A 235 15.11 5.25 4.47
C PHE A 235 16.54 5.30 4.98
N GLU A 236 17.40 4.43 4.43
CA GLU A 236 18.73 4.21 4.99
C GLU A 236 18.63 4.01 6.51
N ASP A 237 19.42 4.74 7.29
CA ASP A 237 19.44 4.63 8.74
C ASP A 237 18.49 5.61 9.48
N PHE A 238 17.67 6.38 8.75
CA PHE A 238 16.81 7.38 9.35
C PHE A 238 15.86 6.81 10.42
N GLN A 239 15.15 5.73 10.09
CA GLN A 239 14.21 5.11 11.02
C GLN A 239 14.93 4.32 12.12
N SER A 240 16.02 3.64 11.76
CA SER A 240 16.80 2.85 12.71
C SER A 240 17.52 3.71 13.77
N ARG A 241 17.98 4.91 13.41
CA ARG A 241 18.50 5.89 14.40
C ARG A 241 17.42 6.32 15.37
N ARG A 242 16.21 6.60 14.91
CA ARG A 242 15.09 7.04 15.73
C ARG A 242 14.54 5.92 16.62
N GLY A 243 14.47 4.70 16.08
CA GLY A 243 14.02 3.50 16.80
C GLY A 243 15.13 2.77 17.55
N ASN A 244 16.38 3.26 17.48
CA ASN A 244 17.56 2.61 18.06
C ASN A 244 17.70 1.14 17.61
N ILE A 245 17.44 0.89 16.31
CA ILE A 245 17.50 -0.45 15.71
C ILE A 245 18.89 -0.66 15.13
N ARG A 246 19.66 -1.56 15.69
CA ARG A 246 21.07 -1.77 15.37
C ARG A 246 21.34 -3.22 14.97
N TYR A 247 22.50 -3.46 14.41
CA TYR A 247 22.99 -4.81 14.15
C TYR A 247 24.49 -4.91 14.47
N LYS A 248 24.98 -6.13 14.68
CA LYS A 248 26.42 -6.41 14.77
C LYS A 248 26.92 -6.73 13.37
N ASN A 249 27.88 -5.91 12.88
CA ASN A 249 28.53 -6.14 11.59
C ASN A 249 29.58 -7.26 11.67
N SER A 250 30.23 -7.60 10.53
CA SER A 250 31.25 -8.64 10.42
C SER A 250 32.48 -8.43 11.34
N ASP A 251 32.77 -7.18 11.67
CA ASP A 251 33.90 -6.81 12.52
C ASP A 251 33.53 -6.84 14.02
N GLY A 252 32.28 -7.21 14.33
CA GLY A 252 31.74 -7.24 15.69
C GLY A 252 31.32 -5.87 16.25
N ASN A 253 31.43 -4.81 15.45
CA ASN A 253 30.96 -3.49 15.81
C ASN A 253 29.44 -3.38 15.67
N THR A 254 28.84 -2.47 16.44
CA THR A 254 27.40 -2.18 16.36
C THR A 254 27.17 -0.99 15.45
N ASP A 255 26.30 -1.15 14.46
CA ASP A 255 25.92 -0.11 13.50
C ASP A 255 24.39 -0.04 13.33
N PHE A 256 23.87 1.03 12.71
CA PHE A 256 22.46 1.17 12.40
C PHE A 256 22.11 0.39 11.13
N ILE A 257 21.01 -0.36 11.19
CA ILE A 257 20.51 -1.09 10.04
C ILE A 257 19.77 -0.15 9.07
N HIS A 258 19.75 -0.46 7.77
CA HIS A 258 18.88 0.22 6.83
C HIS A 258 17.47 -0.38 6.83
N THR A 259 16.46 0.48 6.72
CA THR A 259 15.05 0.07 6.61
C THR A 259 14.48 0.49 5.27
N LEU A 260 13.65 -0.37 4.72
CA LEU A 260 12.89 -0.11 3.51
C LEU A 260 11.42 -0.45 3.75
N ASN A 261 10.53 0.27 3.08
CA ASN A 261 9.14 -0.13 2.99
C ASN A 261 8.62 -0.12 1.56
N GLY A 262 7.53 -0.82 1.34
CA GLY A 262 6.75 -0.71 0.12
C GLY A 262 5.37 -1.29 0.32
N SER A 263 4.38 -0.69 -0.33
CA SER A 263 3.05 -1.29 -0.32
C SER A 263 3.03 -2.50 -1.25
N GLY A 264 2.59 -3.59 -0.73
CA GLY A 264 2.35 -4.80 -1.49
C GLY A 264 0.94 -5.05 -2.02
N LEU A 265 0.00 -4.16 -2.03
CA LEU A 265 -0.39 -2.84 -2.44
C LEU A 265 -1.51 -2.26 -1.52
N ALA A 266 -1.92 -0.98 -1.78
CA ALA A 266 -3.08 -0.37 -1.16
C ALA A 266 -4.36 -0.62 -1.99
N THR A 267 -5.43 -1.14 -1.34
CA THR A 267 -6.58 -1.67 -2.09
C THR A 267 -7.47 -0.64 -2.78
N PRO A 268 -7.76 0.58 -2.27
CA PRO A 268 -8.83 1.39 -2.85
C PRO A 268 -8.57 1.79 -4.30
N ARG A 269 -7.38 2.29 -4.61
CA ARG A 269 -7.02 2.69 -5.97
C ARG A 269 -6.79 1.49 -6.89
N ILE A 270 -6.27 0.37 -6.35
CA ILE A 270 -6.21 -0.91 -7.08
C ILE A 270 -7.62 -1.40 -7.39
N PHE A 271 -8.53 -1.38 -6.43
CA PHE A 271 -9.93 -1.78 -6.66
C PHE A 271 -10.59 -0.92 -7.75
N ALA A 272 -10.44 0.41 -7.67
CA ALA A 272 -10.96 1.33 -8.67
C ALA A 272 -10.41 1.01 -10.08
N ALA A 273 -9.10 1.01 -10.24
CA ALA A 273 -8.45 0.71 -11.51
C ALA A 273 -8.78 -0.70 -12.02
N PHE A 274 -8.89 -1.69 -11.12
CA PHE A 274 -9.22 -3.07 -11.44
C PHE A 274 -10.61 -3.18 -12.06
N ILE A 275 -11.65 -2.65 -11.42
CA ILE A 275 -13.01 -2.75 -11.95
C ILE A 275 -13.20 -1.93 -13.23
N GLU A 276 -12.48 -0.81 -13.37
CA GLU A 276 -12.47 -0.01 -14.59
C GLU A 276 -11.76 -0.70 -15.76
N THR A 277 -10.59 -1.35 -15.50
CA THR A 277 -9.82 -2.05 -16.54
C THR A 277 -10.50 -3.34 -17.00
N HIS A 278 -11.18 -4.05 -16.09
CA HIS A 278 -11.78 -5.34 -16.36
C HIS A 278 -13.28 -5.30 -16.68
N GLN A 279 -13.87 -4.10 -16.78
CA GLN A 279 -15.25 -3.95 -17.22
C GLN A 279 -15.44 -4.45 -18.66
N ARG A 280 -16.64 -4.90 -18.97
CA ARG A 280 -17.07 -5.35 -20.31
C ARG A 280 -18.23 -4.52 -20.79
N GLU A 281 -18.52 -4.59 -22.09
CA GLU A 281 -19.64 -3.88 -22.72
C GLU A 281 -21.00 -4.23 -22.12
N ASP A 282 -21.17 -5.49 -21.67
CA ASP A 282 -22.39 -5.95 -20.98
C ASP A 282 -22.53 -5.47 -19.54
N GLY A 283 -21.56 -4.69 -19.06
CA GLY A 283 -21.53 -4.13 -17.70
C GLY A 283 -20.96 -5.09 -16.65
N SER A 284 -20.55 -6.30 -17.01
CA SER A 284 -19.88 -7.23 -16.11
C SER A 284 -18.39 -6.87 -15.91
N ILE A 285 -17.78 -7.39 -14.84
CA ILE A 285 -16.36 -7.28 -14.57
C ILE A 285 -15.73 -8.66 -14.71
N ARG A 286 -14.72 -8.81 -15.56
CA ARG A 286 -13.93 -10.03 -15.69
C ARG A 286 -12.96 -10.18 -14.51
N ILE A 287 -12.82 -11.39 -13.97
CA ILE A 287 -11.83 -11.70 -12.94
C ILE A 287 -10.63 -12.41 -13.59
N PRO A 288 -9.40 -11.84 -13.50
CA PRO A 288 -8.17 -12.50 -13.95
C PRO A 288 -7.96 -13.87 -13.30
N LYS A 289 -7.28 -14.76 -14.01
CA LYS A 289 -7.05 -16.14 -13.54
C LYS A 289 -6.34 -16.21 -12.19
N SER A 290 -5.41 -15.28 -11.93
CA SER A 290 -4.68 -15.18 -10.67
C SER A 290 -5.58 -14.95 -9.45
N LEU A 291 -6.71 -14.25 -9.64
CA LEU A 291 -7.63 -13.89 -8.57
C LEU A 291 -8.83 -14.85 -8.45
N GLN A 292 -9.12 -15.66 -9.49
CA GLN A 292 -10.25 -16.59 -9.47
C GLN A 292 -10.23 -17.60 -8.30
N PRO A 293 -9.07 -18.12 -7.83
CA PRO A 293 -9.04 -19.02 -6.67
C PRO A 293 -9.56 -18.36 -5.37
N TYR A 294 -9.48 -17.04 -5.26
CA TYR A 294 -9.93 -16.26 -4.09
C TYR A 294 -11.38 -15.79 -4.21
N MET A 295 -11.89 -15.71 -5.44
CA MET A 295 -13.26 -15.23 -5.73
C MET A 295 -14.25 -16.38 -5.98
N GLU A 296 -13.75 -17.55 -6.43
CA GLU A 296 -14.55 -18.71 -6.89
C GLU A 296 -15.53 -18.38 -8.02
N ILE A 297 -15.33 -17.27 -8.70
CA ILE A 297 -16.08 -16.80 -9.87
C ILE A 297 -15.15 -16.23 -10.93
N SER A 298 -15.56 -16.26 -12.19
CA SER A 298 -14.81 -15.69 -13.32
C SER A 298 -15.26 -14.27 -13.71
N GLU A 299 -16.39 -13.82 -13.17
CA GLU A 299 -16.96 -12.50 -13.45
C GLU A 299 -17.89 -12.03 -12.33
N ILE A 300 -18.05 -10.71 -12.21
CA ILE A 300 -19.07 -10.04 -11.38
C ILE A 300 -20.15 -9.51 -12.31
N LYS A 301 -21.40 -9.89 -12.01
CA LYS A 301 -22.62 -9.43 -12.67
C LYS A 301 -23.59 -8.89 -11.66
#